data_dbbca17a7ffe41f76b297be289f2ed9f
#
_entry.id   dbbca17a7ffe41f76b297be289f2ed9f
#
_cell.length_a   1.000
_cell.length_b   1.000
_cell.length_c   1.000
_cell.angle_alpha   90.00
_cell.angle_beta   90.00
_cell.angle_gamma   90.00
#
_symmetry.space_group_name_H-M   'P 1'
#
loop_
_entity.id
_entity.type
_entity.pdbx_description
1 polymer ?
#
loop_
_entity_poly.entity_id
_entity_poly.type
_entity_poly.pdbx_seq_one_letter_code
_entity_poly.pdbx_strand_id
1 'polypeptide(L)'
;MAYDVEEAKKLVVEAGKKLLETGLIARTWGNVSARISDTQFVITPSGRAYDTLTPEEVVVVNIDDCSHEGDIKPSSEKGIHADAYKHHPLVNFVIHTHQKAATIVSITGMEIRNVYNEFKPVLGDYVPVADYAMSTTNPLRKNVEKCMMMNPSCRAFMLMHHGTLCLGDSFDQAFEVADTLEKCCEKVIKDNYLRHSWEKTYSVDNKLNYFLEKEDAGKMPEAICDLGSSVRNGGIFTLTYDGGKKVDVDMTTGLAVNGVAPKCAKIHRAIYEAENCTMIKHVVNPYEVAVSCLDETMYPMIDDFAQIVGVDVKCVPWIDGDTDECAAEIGKAISGRNAVLIQGNGAIVTGCLLYTSDAADDTPCV
;
A
#
# COMPACT_ATOMS: atom_id res chain seq x y z
N MET A 1 28.65 -3.41 15.61
CA MET A 1 29.16 -2.06 15.95
C MET A 1 28.26 -1.05 15.31
N ALA A 2 27.90 0.03 15.99
CA ALA A 2 27.13 1.12 15.42
C ALA A 2 27.88 1.74 14.21
N TYR A 3 27.15 2.26 13.25
CA TYR A 3 27.72 2.91 12.07
C TYR A 3 28.23 4.32 12.40
N ASP A 4 29.19 4.82 11.62
CA ASP A 4 29.44 6.27 11.54
C ASP A 4 28.21 6.99 10.99
N VAL A 5 27.97 8.25 11.41
CA VAL A 5 26.75 8.99 11.05
C VAL A 5 26.59 9.15 9.54
N GLU A 6 27.67 9.50 8.82
CA GLU A 6 27.63 9.71 7.37
C GLU A 6 27.48 8.40 6.61
N GLU A 7 28.09 7.33 7.11
CA GLU A 7 27.89 5.97 6.59
C GLU A 7 26.45 5.51 6.80
N ALA A 8 25.92 5.68 8.02
CA ALA A 8 24.54 5.31 8.35
C ALA A 8 23.50 6.01 7.45
N LYS A 9 23.67 7.30 7.23
CA LYS A 9 22.78 8.08 6.34
C LYS A 9 22.80 7.56 4.90
N LYS A 10 23.99 7.27 4.37
CA LYS A 10 24.13 6.68 3.03
C LYS A 10 23.50 5.31 2.92
N LEU A 11 23.70 4.45 3.93
CA LEU A 11 23.09 3.11 3.97
C LEU A 11 21.56 3.17 4.07
N VAL A 12 20.99 4.11 4.81
CA VAL A 12 19.54 4.32 4.89
C VAL A 12 18.97 4.71 3.53
N VAL A 13 19.64 5.60 2.79
CA VAL A 13 19.23 5.98 1.42
C VAL A 13 19.36 4.81 0.45
N GLU A 14 20.45 4.05 0.52
CA GLU A 14 20.69 2.87 -0.31
C GLU A 14 19.63 1.78 -0.04
N ALA A 15 19.33 1.55 1.25
CA ALA A 15 18.29 0.62 1.65
C ALA A 15 16.92 1.00 1.09
N GLY A 16 16.52 2.26 1.20
CA GLY A 16 15.27 2.76 0.64
C GLY A 16 15.15 2.52 -0.86
N LYS A 17 16.21 2.79 -1.62
CA LYS A 17 16.26 2.52 -3.07
C LYS A 17 16.16 1.03 -3.38
N LYS A 18 16.90 0.19 -2.67
CA LYS A 18 16.87 -1.27 -2.84
C LYS A 18 15.50 -1.86 -2.52
N LEU A 19 14.82 -1.36 -1.47
CA LEU A 19 13.46 -1.78 -1.14
C LEU A 19 12.44 -1.42 -2.22
N LEU A 20 12.60 -0.24 -2.88
CA LEU A 20 11.80 0.14 -4.05
C LEU A 20 12.06 -0.79 -5.24
N GLU A 21 13.33 -1.03 -5.59
CA GLU A 21 13.74 -1.87 -6.72
C GLU A 21 13.25 -3.31 -6.58
N THR A 22 13.18 -3.81 -5.35
CA THR A 22 12.71 -5.18 -5.06
C THR A 22 11.22 -5.29 -4.82
N GLY A 23 10.49 -4.16 -4.82
CA GLY A 23 9.04 -4.14 -4.60
C GLY A 23 8.59 -4.42 -3.17
N LEU A 24 9.52 -4.40 -2.19
CA LEU A 24 9.19 -4.54 -0.77
C LEU A 24 8.60 -3.27 -0.15
N ILE A 25 8.76 -2.14 -0.82
CA ILE A 25 8.13 -0.87 -0.48
C ILE A 25 7.41 -0.33 -1.72
N ALA A 26 6.25 0.28 -1.49
CA ALA A 26 5.53 1.05 -2.49
C ALA A 26 5.38 2.50 -2.01
N ARG A 27 5.57 3.48 -2.90
CA ARG A 27 5.45 4.91 -2.59
C ARG A 27 6.42 5.36 -1.49
N THR A 28 5.93 6.06 -0.46
CA THR A 28 6.65 6.57 0.71
C THR A 28 6.37 5.74 1.97
N TRP A 29 5.65 4.63 1.83
CA TRP A 29 5.23 3.79 2.96
C TRP A 29 6.37 2.92 3.46
N GLY A 30 6.44 2.82 4.80
CA GLY A 30 7.55 2.20 5.48
C GLY A 30 8.66 3.20 5.82
N ASN A 31 9.63 2.73 6.55
CA ASN A 31 10.75 3.56 7.01
C ASN A 31 11.96 2.69 7.37
N VAL A 32 13.13 3.30 7.29
CA VAL A 32 14.41 2.60 7.45
C VAL A 32 15.27 3.38 8.41
N SER A 33 15.96 2.70 9.31
CA SER A 33 16.89 3.32 10.25
C SER A 33 18.16 2.53 10.46
N ALA A 34 19.21 3.23 10.90
CA ALA A 34 20.51 2.67 11.26
C ALA A 34 21.00 3.25 12.58
N ARG A 35 21.49 2.39 13.49
CA ARG A 35 22.06 2.79 14.78
C ARG A 35 23.42 3.46 14.58
N ILE A 36 23.63 4.62 15.20
CA ILE A 36 24.90 5.34 15.16
C ILE A 36 25.62 5.39 16.51
N SER A 37 24.91 5.14 17.62
CA SER A 37 25.46 5.00 18.96
C SER A 37 24.53 4.23 19.87
N ASP A 38 24.89 4.07 21.14
CA ASP A 38 24.01 3.48 22.16
C ASP A 38 22.77 4.34 22.45
N THR A 39 22.79 5.62 22.09
CA THR A 39 21.74 6.60 22.39
C THR A 39 21.08 7.20 21.15
N GLN A 40 21.58 6.94 19.93
CA GLN A 40 21.09 7.58 18.73
C GLN A 40 21.04 6.65 17.53
N PHE A 41 20.13 6.95 16.64
CA PHE A 41 19.98 6.32 15.31
C PHE A 41 19.64 7.37 14.26
N VAL A 42 19.85 7.07 13.00
CA VAL A 42 19.37 7.85 11.87
C VAL A 42 18.15 7.15 11.25
N ILE A 43 17.18 7.92 10.74
CA ILE A 43 15.94 7.39 10.15
C ILE A 43 15.53 8.22 8.93
N THR A 44 14.84 7.58 8.00
CA THR A 44 14.20 8.25 6.88
C THR A 44 13.24 9.34 7.34
N PRO A 45 13.18 10.48 6.63
CA PRO A 45 12.24 11.57 6.92
C PRO A 45 10.81 11.17 6.56
N SER A 46 9.85 11.85 7.15
CA SER A 46 8.42 11.69 6.84
C SER A 46 8.11 12.24 5.44
N GLY A 47 7.29 11.51 4.67
CA GLY A 47 6.71 11.96 3.40
C GLY A 47 7.73 12.20 2.25
N ARG A 48 8.95 11.65 2.31
CA ARG A 48 9.94 11.79 1.24
C ARG A 48 10.00 10.54 0.36
N ALA A 49 10.04 10.76 -0.94
CA ALA A 49 10.16 9.67 -1.91
C ALA A 49 11.58 9.06 -1.87
N TYR A 50 11.66 7.74 -1.86
CA TYR A 50 12.93 7.02 -1.70
C TYR A 50 13.88 7.14 -2.89
N ASP A 51 13.35 7.32 -4.11
CA ASP A 51 14.13 7.48 -5.34
C ASP A 51 14.94 8.78 -5.39
N THR A 52 14.43 9.83 -4.72
CA THR A 52 15.06 11.16 -4.66
C THR A 52 15.69 11.49 -3.32
N LEU A 53 15.53 10.63 -2.32
CA LEU A 53 16.06 10.83 -0.98
C LEU A 53 17.59 10.99 -0.98
N THR A 54 18.08 11.98 -0.25
CA THR A 54 19.52 12.24 -0.06
C THR A 54 19.96 12.01 1.38
N PRO A 55 21.26 11.76 1.63
CA PRO A 55 21.76 11.57 3.00
C PRO A 55 21.56 12.78 3.92
N GLU A 56 21.51 14.00 3.38
CA GLU A 56 21.29 15.24 4.14
C GLU A 56 19.86 15.32 4.71
N GLU A 57 18.91 14.64 4.08
CA GLU A 57 17.52 14.60 4.52
C GLU A 57 17.27 13.55 5.62
N VAL A 58 18.20 12.60 5.82
CA VAL A 58 18.08 11.56 6.85
C VAL A 58 18.32 12.16 8.23
N VAL A 59 17.38 11.92 9.16
CA VAL A 59 17.28 12.61 10.45
C VAL A 59 17.93 11.80 11.56
N VAL A 60 18.73 12.48 12.41
CA VAL A 60 19.27 11.89 13.66
C VAL A 60 18.20 11.97 14.75
N VAL A 61 17.95 10.86 15.44
CA VAL A 61 16.92 10.74 16.50
C VAL A 61 17.52 10.10 17.75
N ASN A 62 17.16 10.61 18.91
CA ASN A 62 17.53 10.04 20.21
C ASN A 62 16.66 8.83 20.52
N ILE A 63 17.30 7.72 20.96
CA ILE A 63 16.59 6.46 21.28
C ILE A 63 15.64 6.63 22.47
N ASP A 64 16.03 7.40 23.49
CA ASP A 64 15.28 7.46 24.75
C ASP A 64 13.94 8.19 24.63
N ASP A 65 13.94 9.36 24.02
CA ASP A 65 12.78 10.26 23.97
C ASP A 65 12.26 10.55 22.57
N CYS A 66 12.91 9.98 21.55
CA CYS A 66 12.61 10.23 20.13
C CYS A 66 12.74 11.71 19.70
N SER A 67 13.49 12.52 20.48
CA SER A 67 13.79 13.89 20.08
C SER A 67 14.75 13.93 18.89
N HIS A 68 14.72 15.01 18.13
CA HIS A 68 15.59 15.28 16.97
C HIS A 68 15.87 16.76 16.84
N GLU A 69 16.92 17.10 16.14
CA GLU A 69 17.28 18.48 15.83
C GLU A 69 17.02 18.80 14.35
N GLY A 70 16.80 20.09 14.06
CA GLY A 70 16.55 20.59 12.71
C GLY A 70 15.08 20.58 12.29
N ASP A 71 14.83 21.08 11.06
CA ASP A 71 13.49 21.33 10.54
C ASP A 71 12.87 20.12 9.82
N ILE A 72 13.71 19.13 9.46
CA ILE A 72 13.25 17.92 8.76
C ILE A 72 12.62 16.98 9.78
N LYS A 73 11.34 16.67 9.59
CA LYS A 73 10.61 15.73 10.45
C LYS A 73 11.05 14.29 10.17
N PRO A 74 11.49 13.52 11.18
CA PRO A 74 11.71 12.08 11.03
C PRO A 74 10.38 11.35 10.80
N SER A 75 10.44 10.10 10.33
CA SER A 75 9.27 9.23 10.26
C SER A 75 8.42 9.32 11.54
N SER A 76 7.10 9.36 11.36
CA SER A 76 6.11 9.34 12.46
C SER A 76 6.23 8.09 13.33
N GLU A 77 6.76 7.00 12.78
CA GLU A 77 6.94 5.71 13.46
C GLU A 77 8.34 5.49 14.06
N LYS A 78 9.16 6.54 14.14
CA LYS A 78 10.48 6.50 14.79
C LYS A 78 10.49 5.86 16.16
N GLY A 79 9.37 5.94 16.90
CA GLY A 79 9.22 5.32 18.22
C GLY A 79 9.34 3.80 18.20
N ILE A 80 8.82 3.13 17.17
CA ILE A 80 8.94 1.67 16.98
C ILE A 80 10.41 1.29 16.78
N HIS A 81 11.15 2.07 15.97
CA HIS A 81 12.59 1.88 15.77
C HIS A 81 13.39 2.10 17.06
N ALA A 82 13.07 3.16 17.80
CA ALA A 82 13.70 3.42 19.10
C ALA A 82 13.52 2.24 20.06
N ASP A 83 12.32 1.68 20.16
CA ASP A 83 12.03 0.54 21.00
C ASP A 83 12.74 -0.74 20.51
N ALA A 84 12.86 -0.94 19.19
CA ALA A 84 13.67 -2.02 18.62
C ALA A 84 15.12 -1.92 19.07
N TYR A 85 15.72 -0.74 19.02
CA TYR A 85 17.09 -0.52 19.48
C TYR A 85 17.26 -0.68 21.01
N LYS A 86 16.23 -0.33 21.80
CA LYS A 86 16.25 -0.52 23.26
C LYS A 86 16.24 -2.00 23.65
N HIS A 87 15.37 -2.77 23.02
CA HIS A 87 15.12 -4.16 23.41
C HIS A 87 16.02 -5.17 22.70
N HIS A 88 16.66 -4.76 21.59
CA HIS A 88 17.58 -5.61 20.81
C HIS A 88 18.94 -4.89 20.65
N PRO A 89 19.82 -4.93 21.67
CA PRO A 89 21.07 -4.15 21.68
C PRO A 89 22.08 -4.54 20.58
N LEU A 90 21.95 -5.72 19.99
CA LEU A 90 22.79 -6.16 18.87
C LEU A 90 22.27 -5.68 17.50
N VAL A 91 21.03 -5.19 17.44
CA VAL A 91 20.44 -4.68 16.21
C VAL A 91 21.03 -3.31 15.87
N ASN A 92 21.53 -3.18 14.65
CA ASN A 92 22.08 -1.93 14.11
C ASN A 92 21.30 -1.39 12.92
N PHE A 93 20.37 -2.19 12.36
CA PHE A 93 19.54 -1.78 11.23
C PHE A 93 18.11 -2.26 11.40
N VAL A 94 17.14 -1.38 11.14
CA VAL A 94 15.71 -1.69 11.24
C VAL A 94 15.01 -1.24 9.96
N ILE A 95 14.21 -2.16 9.41
CA ILE A 95 13.41 -1.95 8.20
C ILE A 95 11.94 -2.19 8.58
N HIS A 96 11.11 -1.17 8.39
CA HIS A 96 9.66 -1.29 8.42
C HIS A 96 9.12 -1.17 6.99
N THR A 97 8.33 -2.14 6.57
CA THR A 97 7.76 -2.21 5.21
C THR A 97 6.29 -2.56 5.23
N HIS A 98 5.59 -2.19 4.14
CA HIS A 98 4.24 -2.63 3.84
C HIS A 98 4.27 -3.60 2.64
N GLN A 99 5.15 -4.59 2.72
CA GLN A 99 5.35 -5.58 1.68
C GLN A 99 4.10 -6.46 1.49
N LYS A 100 3.80 -6.79 0.25
CA LYS A 100 2.51 -7.32 -0.19
C LYS A 100 2.05 -8.57 0.56
N ALA A 101 2.82 -9.66 0.49
CA ALA A 101 2.39 -10.94 1.02
C ALA A 101 2.37 -10.96 2.56
N ALA A 102 3.37 -10.36 3.20
CA ALA A 102 3.41 -10.30 4.65
C ALA A 102 2.30 -9.40 5.23
N THR A 103 1.95 -8.30 4.55
CA THR A 103 0.80 -7.46 4.93
C THR A 103 -0.52 -8.24 4.80
N ILE A 104 -0.70 -9.02 3.72
CA ILE A 104 -1.88 -9.89 3.56
C ILE A 104 -1.97 -10.92 4.70
N VAL A 105 -0.87 -11.59 5.04
CA VAL A 105 -0.86 -12.55 6.15
C VAL A 105 -1.14 -11.86 7.48
N SER A 106 -0.64 -10.64 7.70
CA SER A 106 -0.87 -9.89 8.93
C SER A 106 -2.35 -9.58 9.20
N ILE A 107 -3.18 -9.49 8.16
CA ILE A 107 -4.65 -9.28 8.28
C ILE A 107 -5.31 -10.38 9.12
N THR A 108 -4.78 -11.59 9.07
CA THR A 108 -5.34 -12.71 9.84
C THR A 108 -5.15 -12.58 11.34
N GLY A 109 -4.23 -11.72 11.82
CA GLY A 109 -3.81 -11.64 13.22
C GLY A 109 -3.12 -12.91 13.73
N MET A 110 -2.79 -13.85 12.85
CA MET A 110 -2.20 -15.13 13.23
C MET A 110 -0.69 -15.12 13.05
N GLU A 111 0.02 -15.60 14.07
CA GLU A 111 1.46 -15.87 13.99
C GLU A 111 1.76 -16.95 12.93
N ILE A 112 2.88 -16.83 12.23
CA ILE A 112 3.37 -17.94 11.41
C ILE A 112 4.08 -18.91 12.34
N ARG A 113 3.36 -19.96 12.76
CA ARG A 113 3.92 -21.06 13.55
C ARG A 113 4.50 -22.11 12.61
N ASN A 114 5.62 -22.71 13.00
CA ASN A 114 6.31 -23.72 12.20
C ASN A 114 6.72 -23.17 10.82
N VAL A 115 7.53 -22.12 10.82
CA VAL A 115 8.16 -21.58 9.60
C VAL A 115 8.76 -22.71 8.78
N TYR A 116 8.60 -22.68 7.47
CA TYR A 116 9.15 -23.70 6.55
C TYR A 116 10.67 -23.83 6.71
N ASN A 117 11.16 -25.04 6.60
CA ASN A 117 12.58 -25.35 6.89
C ASN A 117 13.56 -24.50 6.08
N GLU A 118 13.23 -24.14 4.85
CA GLU A 118 14.04 -23.27 3.99
C GLU A 118 14.18 -21.84 4.52
N PHE A 119 13.23 -21.34 5.29
CA PHE A 119 13.21 -19.95 5.83
C PHE A 119 13.68 -19.88 7.30
N LYS A 120 13.71 -21.00 8.01
CA LYS A 120 14.12 -21.06 9.42
C LYS A 120 15.50 -20.48 9.71
N PRO A 121 16.52 -20.65 8.86
CA PRO A 121 17.83 -20.08 9.12
C PRO A 121 17.83 -18.56 9.29
N VAL A 122 16.86 -17.86 8.68
CA VAL A 122 16.73 -16.40 8.72
C VAL A 122 15.65 -15.96 9.71
N LEU A 123 14.47 -16.57 9.67
CA LEU A 123 13.29 -16.14 10.43
C LEU A 123 13.16 -16.82 11.80
N GLY A 124 13.87 -17.92 12.04
CA GLY A 124 13.64 -18.77 13.20
C GLY A 124 12.43 -19.70 13.04
N ASP A 125 11.93 -20.22 14.16
CA ASP A 125 10.86 -21.23 14.15
C ASP A 125 9.46 -20.63 13.97
N TYR A 126 9.28 -19.35 14.27
CA TYR A 126 8.01 -18.66 14.14
C TYR A 126 8.18 -17.15 13.92
N VAL A 127 7.15 -16.51 13.35
CA VAL A 127 7.06 -15.06 13.19
C VAL A 127 5.85 -14.56 13.98
N PRO A 128 6.04 -13.72 15.01
CA PRO A 128 4.97 -13.17 15.83
C PRO A 128 4.22 -12.04 15.12
N VAL A 129 3.00 -11.77 15.61
CA VAL A 129 2.16 -10.64 15.18
C VAL A 129 1.92 -9.71 16.36
N ALA A 130 2.17 -8.42 16.18
CA ALA A 130 1.76 -7.40 17.12
C ALA A 130 0.27 -7.10 16.98
N ASP A 131 -0.42 -6.90 18.10
CA ASP A 131 -1.85 -6.56 18.14
C ASP A 131 -2.13 -5.27 17.35
N TYR A 132 -3.31 -5.21 16.72
CA TYR A 132 -3.73 -4.04 15.96
C TYR A 132 -3.84 -2.78 16.83
N ALA A 133 -3.37 -1.69 16.28
CA ALA A 133 -3.73 -0.32 16.63
C ALA A 133 -3.49 0.57 15.40
N MET A 134 -4.17 1.70 15.34
CA MET A 134 -4.05 2.63 14.22
C MET A 134 -2.59 3.07 14.02
N SER A 135 -2.15 3.12 12.76
CA SER A 135 -0.80 3.55 12.37
C SER A 135 -0.44 4.93 12.95
N THR A 136 0.85 5.16 13.18
CA THR A 136 1.42 6.40 13.75
C THR A 136 1.04 6.71 15.20
N THR A 137 0.27 5.85 15.88
CA THR A 137 -0.22 6.09 17.25
C THR A 137 0.63 5.43 18.34
N ASN A 138 0.58 6.00 19.55
CA ASN A 138 1.22 5.40 20.73
C ASN A 138 0.69 3.99 21.09
N PRO A 139 -0.60 3.64 20.92
CA PRO A 139 -1.06 2.27 21.08
C PRO A 139 -0.36 1.28 20.15
N LEU A 140 -0.16 1.59 18.87
CA LEU A 140 0.60 0.75 17.95
C LEU A 140 2.03 0.53 18.46
N ARG A 141 2.74 1.62 18.78
CA ARG A 141 4.10 1.55 19.32
C ARG A 141 4.18 0.60 20.51
N LYS A 142 3.24 0.72 21.50
CA LYS A 142 3.18 -0.14 22.69
C LYS A 142 2.90 -1.60 22.35
N ASN A 143 2.03 -1.88 21.39
CA ASN A 143 1.73 -3.24 20.96
C ASN A 143 2.95 -3.89 20.30
N VAL A 144 3.67 -3.15 19.46
CA VAL A 144 4.90 -3.62 18.83
C VAL A 144 6.01 -3.82 19.86
N GLU A 145 6.21 -2.87 20.78
CA GLU A 145 7.18 -3.00 21.89
C GLU A 145 6.90 -4.25 22.73
N LYS A 146 5.65 -4.45 23.15
CA LYS A 146 5.22 -5.66 23.88
C LYS A 146 5.52 -6.93 23.09
N CYS A 147 5.21 -6.94 21.81
CA CYS A 147 5.48 -8.07 20.93
C CYS A 147 6.98 -8.40 20.87
N MET A 148 7.84 -7.39 20.69
CA MET A 148 9.29 -7.55 20.70
C MET A 148 9.82 -8.08 22.05
N MET A 149 9.35 -7.53 23.16
CA MET A 149 9.76 -7.97 24.51
C MET A 149 9.39 -9.43 24.80
N MET A 150 8.23 -9.87 24.31
CA MET A 150 7.78 -11.26 24.46
C MET A 150 8.53 -12.23 23.53
N ASN A 151 9.16 -11.73 22.48
CA ASN A 151 9.83 -12.52 21.44
C ASN A 151 11.27 -12.02 21.17
N PRO A 152 12.16 -12.01 22.18
CA PRO A 152 13.45 -11.34 22.09
C PRO A 152 14.44 -11.98 21.09
N SER A 153 14.19 -13.20 20.65
CA SER A 153 15.01 -13.90 19.66
C SER A 153 14.54 -13.69 18.22
N CYS A 154 13.34 -13.14 18.01
CA CYS A 154 12.79 -12.91 16.68
C CYS A 154 13.41 -11.67 16.02
N ARG A 155 13.61 -11.77 14.71
CA ARG A 155 14.10 -10.66 13.87
C ARG A 155 13.04 -10.13 12.91
N ALA A 156 11.95 -10.87 12.75
CA ALA A 156 10.80 -10.48 11.93
C ALA A 156 9.53 -10.42 12.78
N PHE A 157 8.76 -9.36 12.62
CA PHE A 157 7.49 -9.11 13.31
C PHE A 157 6.47 -8.64 12.29
N MET A 158 5.29 -9.25 12.26
CA MET A 158 4.16 -8.73 11.53
C MET A 158 3.36 -7.77 12.41
N LEU A 159 2.85 -6.70 11.84
CA LEU A 159 1.98 -5.73 12.50
C LEU A 159 0.58 -5.93 11.92
N MET A 160 -0.39 -6.33 12.75
CA MET A 160 -1.73 -6.67 12.31
C MET A 160 -2.38 -5.52 11.54
N HIS A 161 -2.89 -5.79 10.32
CA HIS A 161 -3.50 -4.84 9.38
C HIS A 161 -2.59 -3.67 8.92
N HIS A 162 -1.27 -3.79 9.09
CA HIS A 162 -0.35 -2.68 8.83
C HIS A 162 0.81 -3.07 7.91
N GLY A 163 1.74 -3.87 8.42
CA GLY A 163 2.97 -4.22 7.69
C GLY A 163 3.89 -5.09 8.51
N THR A 164 5.21 -4.86 8.39
CA THR A 164 6.24 -5.67 9.05
C THR A 164 7.35 -4.84 9.64
N LEU A 165 8.01 -5.36 10.67
CA LEU A 165 9.24 -4.82 11.23
C LEU A 165 10.33 -5.89 11.17
N CYS A 166 11.45 -5.58 10.50
CA CYS A 166 12.56 -6.49 10.28
C CYS A 166 13.85 -5.92 10.87
N LEU A 167 14.53 -6.73 11.70
CA LEU A 167 15.68 -6.35 12.49
C LEU A 167 16.95 -7.04 12.00
N GLY A 168 18.07 -6.32 11.93
CA GLY A 168 19.35 -6.89 11.57
C GLY A 168 20.53 -6.25 12.31
N ASP A 169 21.63 -7.00 12.43
CA ASP A 169 22.90 -6.48 12.93
C ASP A 169 23.59 -5.60 11.89
N SER A 170 23.13 -5.70 10.64
CA SER A 170 23.58 -4.94 9.47
C SER A 170 22.41 -4.70 8.51
N PHE A 171 22.62 -3.80 7.54
CA PHE A 171 21.70 -3.58 6.43
C PHE A 171 21.37 -4.86 5.67
N ASP A 172 22.41 -5.61 5.26
CA ASP A 172 22.21 -6.84 4.48
C ASP A 172 21.36 -7.87 5.23
N GLN A 173 21.57 -8.00 6.55
CA GLN A 173 20.79 -8.94 7.35
C GLN A 173 19.34 -8.47 7.53
N ALA A 174 19.10 -7.18 7.81
CA ALA A 174 17.74 -6.66 7.93
C ALA A 174 16.97 -6.81 6.61
N PHE A 175 17.65 -6.58 5.48
CA PHE A 175 17.08 -6.78 4.16
C PHE A 175 16.79 -8.26 3.88
N GLU A 176 17.73 -9.17 4.21
CA GLU A 176 17.52 -10.62 4.07
C GLU A 176 16.31 -11.09 4.89
N VAL A 177 16.12 -10.55 6.10
CA VAL A 177 14.95 -10.84 6.94
C VAL A 177 13.66 -10.39 6.25
N ALA A 178 13.63 -9.16 5.69
CA ALA A 178 12.45 -8.63 5.02
C ALA A 178 12.10 -9.44 3.75
N ASP A 179 13.07 -9.71 2.89
CA ASP A 179 12.90 -10.48 1.66
C ASP A 179 12.47 -11.94 1.95
N THR A 180 13.09 -12.55 2.97
CA THR A 180 12.74 -13.94 3.38
C THR A 180 11.34 -13.99 3.98
N LEU A 181 10.93 -12.98 4.75
CA LEU A 181 9.58 -12.89 5.31
C LEU A 181 8.54 -12.80 4.19
N GLU A 182 8.77 -11.98 3.17
CA GLU A 182 7.87 -11.86 2.02
C GLU A 182 7.68 -13.22 1.32
N LYS A 183 8.77 -13.90 0.98
CA LYS A 183 8.75 -15.24 0.35
C LYS A 183 8.07 -16.30 1.22
N CYS A 184 8.28 -16.23 2.53
CA CYS A 184 7.60 -17.12 3.48
C CYS A 184 6.09 -16.87 3.47
N CYS A 185 5.66 -15.60 3.48
CA CYS A 185 4.25 -15.24 3.43
C CYS A 185 3.60 -15.59 2.09
N GLU A 186 4.27 -15.41 0.96
CA GLU A 186 3.80 -15.89 -0.34
C GLU A 186 3.51 -17.39 -0.31
N LYS A 187 4.42 -18.18 0.28
CA LYS A 187 4.23 -19.63 0.43
C LYS A 187 3.07 -19.96 1.38
N VAL A 188 2.94 -19.24 2.50
CA VAL A 188 1.81 -19.39 3.44
C VAL A 188 0.47 -19.14 2.73
N ILE A 189 0.37 -18.08 1.94
CA ILE A 189 -0.83 -17.76 1.17
C ILE A 189 -1.13 -18.88 0.19
N LYS A 190 -0.15 -19.30 -0.60
CA LYS A 190 -0.30 -20.35 -1.62
C LYS A 190 -0.73 -21.68 -1.00
N ASP A 191 -0.08 -22.13 0.07
CA ASP A 191 -0.38 -23.41 0.71
C ASP A 191 -1.76 -23.41 1.40
N ASN A 192 -2.17 -22.28 2.01
CA ASN A 192 -3.52 -22.13 2.56
C ASN A 192 -4.57 -22.11 1.47
N TYR A 193 -4.32 -21.40 0.37
CA TYR A 193 -5.20 -21.40 -0.80
C TYR A 193 -5.38 -22.82 -1.35
N LEU A 194 -4.31 -23.55 -1.61
CA LEU A 194 -4.36 -24.91 -2.12
C LEU A 194 -5.13 -25.84 -1.18
N ARG A 195 -4.93 -25.73 0.13
CA ARG A 195 -5.65 -26.51 1.13
C ARG A 195 -7.16 -26.25 1.08
N HIS A 196 -7.57 -24.98 1.07
CA HIS A 196 -9.00 -24.62 1.02
C HIS A 196 -9.65 -24.97 -0.31
N SER A 197 -8.95 -24.87 -1.44
CA SER A 197 -9.45 -25.28 -2.75
C SER A 197 -9.80 -26.78 -2.80
N TRP A 198 -9.12 -27.60 -2.01
CA TRP A 198 -9.41 -29.05 -1.91
C TRP A 198 -10.64 -29.34 -1.03
N GLU A 199 -10.89 -28.54 -0.02
CA GLU A 199 -11.99 -28.76 0.94
C GLU A 199 -13.36 -28.37 0.40
N LYS A 200 -13.46 -27.70 -0.75
CA LYS A 200 -14.72 -27.29 -1.45
C LYS A 200 -15.77 -26.62 -0.55
N THR A 201 -15.38 -25.93 0.49
CA THR A 201 -16.26 -25.53 1.58
C THR A 201 -16.91 -24.15 1.43
N TYR A 202 -16.54 -23.35 0.42
CA TYR A 202 -17.05 -21.99 0.30
C TYR A 202 -17.59 -21.64 -1.09
N SER A 203 -18.81 -21.08 -1.15
CA SER A 203 -19.41 -20.59 -2.40
C SER A 203 -18.64 -19.35 -2.97
N VAL A 204 -18.00 -18.58 -2.09
CA VAL A 204 -17.08 -17.48 -2.46
C VAL A 204 -15.80 -18.05 -3.10
N ASP A 205 -15.32 -19.19 -2.63
CA ASP A 205 -14.11 -19.84 -3.12
C ASP A 205 -14.20 -20.27 -4.59
N ASN A 206 -15.38 -20.56 -5.11
CA ASN A 206 -15.50 -20.92 -6.52
C ASN A 206 -15.16 -19.76 -7.46
N LYS A 207 -15.48 -18.52 -7.10
CA LYS A 207 -15.11 -17.33 -7.88
C LYS A 207 -13.62 -17.04 -7.73
N LEU A 208 -13.09 -17.07 -6.50
CA LEU A 208 -11.67 -16.86 -6.23
C LEU A 208 -10.81 -17.95 -6.89
N ASN A 209 -11.18 -19.20 -6.76
CA ASN A 209 -10.53 -20.34 -7.42
C ASN A 209 -10.50 -20.18 -8.94
N TYR A 210 -11.60 -19.73 -9.54
CA TYR A 210 -11.64 -19.46 -10.96
C TYR A 210 -10.59 -18.44 -11.40
N PHE A 211 -10.39 -17.36 -10.62
CA PHE A 211 -9.38 -16.34 -10.95
C PHE A 211 -7.96 -16.83 -10.74
N LEU A 212 -7.69 -17.55 -9.66
CA LEU A 212 -6.36 -18.07 -9.37
C LEU A 212 -5.96 -19.17 -10.36
N GLU A 213 -6.90 -20.02 -10.80
CA GLU A 213 -6.66 -20.95 -11.91
C GLU A 213 -6.37 -20.21 -13.23
N LYS A 214 -7.01 -19.07 -13.47
CA LYS A 214 -6.74 -18.22 -14.63
C LYS A 214 -5.39 -17.51 -14.56
N GLU A 215 -4.99 -17.07 -13.37
CA GLU A 215 -3.67 -16.51 -13.13
C GLU A 215 -2.57 -17.54 -13.40
N ASP A 216 -2.68 -18.73 -12.82
CA ASP A 216 -1.75 -19.85 -13.03
C ASP A 216 -1.67 -20.27 -14.51
N ALA A 217 -2.78 -20.13 -15.26
CA ALA A 217 -2.83 -20.39 -16.68
C ALA A 217 -2.39 -19.20 -17.56
N GLY A 218 -2.03 -18.05 -16.96
CA GLY A 218 -1.75 -16.81 -17.68
C GLY A 218 -2.94 -16.22 -18.43
N LYS A 219 -4.16 -16.50 -17.96
CA LYS A 219 -5.44 -16.12 -18.61
C LYS A 219 -6.30 -15.25 -17.71
N MET A 220 -5.72 -14.22 -17.12
CA MET A 220 -6.48 -13.25 -16.33
C MET A 220 -7.56 -12.57 -17.18
N PRO A 221 -8.71 -12.19 -16.57
CA PRO A 221 -9.78 -11.52 -17.29
C PRO A 221 -9.32 -10.16 -17.84
N GLU A 222 -9.81 -9.84 -19.03
CA GLU A 222 -9.64 -8.52 -19.64
C GLU A 222 -10.83 -7.63 -19.34
N ALA A 223 -10.61 -6.32 -19.23
CA ALA A 223 -11.68 -5.35 -19.08
C ALA A 223 -12.59 -5.31 -20.31
N ILE A 224 -13.87 -5.03 -20.10
CA ILE A 224 -14.86 -4.91 -21.17
C ILE A 224 -14.50 -3.75 -22.11
N CYS A 225 -14.10 -2.61 -21.56
CA CYS A 225 -13.63 -1.46 -22.32
C CYS A 225 -12.72 -0.57 -21.46
N ASP A 226 -11.95 0.30 -22.10
CA ASP A 226 -11.20 1.36 -21.42
C ASP A 226 -12.02 2.67 -21.41
N LEU A 227 -12.29 3.19 -20.23
CA LEU A 227 -12.99 4.47 -20.04
C LEU A 227 -12.03 5.66 -20.02
N GLY A 228 -10.72 5.42 -20.08
CA GLY A 228 -9.70 6.45 -20.17
C GLY A 228 -9.36 7.12 -18.84
N SER A 229 -8.72 8.27 -18.97
CA SER A 229 -8.36 9.13 -17.82
C SER A 229 -8.67 10.59 -18.13
N SER A 230 -8.95 11.39 -17.10
CA SER A 230 -9.18 12.82 -17.30
C SER A 230 -8.56 13.69 -16.21
N VAL A 231 -8.27 14.94 -16.59
CA VAL A 231 -7.79 15.98 -15.68
C VAL A 231 -8.69 17.19 -15.84
N ARG A 232 -9.24 17.68 -14.70
CA ARG A 232 -10.12 18.85 -14.64
C ARG A 232 -9.31 20.11 -14.41
N ASN A 233 -9.64 21.16 -15.17
CA ASN A 233 -9.12 22.50 -14.98
C ASN A 233 -10.29 23.49 -15.04
N GLY A 234 -10.78 23.89 -13.88
CA GLY A 234 -11.96 24.78 -13.76
C GLY A 234 -13.23 24.16 -14.33
N GLY A 235 -13.86 24.83 -15.30
CA GLY A 235 -15.11 24.41 -15.94
C GLY A 235 -14.93 23.41 -17.09
N ILE A 236 -13.73 22.92 -17.35
CA ILE A 236 -13.40 21.99 -18.44
C ILE A 236 -12.59 20.83 -17.88
N PHE A 237 -12.77 19.62 -18.42
CA PHE A 237 -11.84 18.52 -18.23
C PHE A 237 -11.31 18.00 -19.57
N THR A 238 -10.02 17.67 -19.59
CA THR A 238 -9.38 17.01 -20.74
C THR A 238 -9.43 15.49 -20.54
N LEU A 239 -10.17 14.81 -21.38
CA LEU A 239 -10.29 13.34 -21.40
C LEU A 239 -9.27 12.75 -22.38
N THR A 240 -8.47 11.79 -21.89
CA THR A 240 -7.55 10.98 -22.68
C THR A 240 -8.13 9.57 -22.81
N TYR A 241 -8.33 9.06 -24.04
CA TYR A 241 -9.00 7.81 -24.35
C TYR A 241 -8.42 7.17 -25.63
N ASP A 242 -8.80 5.96 -25.97
CA ASP A 242 -8.46 5.27 -27.22
C ASP A 242 -6.98 5.41 -27.63
N GLY A 243 -6.06 4.99 -26.76
CA GLY A 243 -4.63 5.00 -27.08
C GLY A 243 -3.99 6.39 -27.11
N GLY A 244 -4.57 7.37 -26.41
CA GLY A 244 -3.99 8.69 -26.22
C GLY A 244 -4.66 9.85 -26.94
N LYS A 245 -5.80 9.61 -27.59
CA LYS A 245 -6.64 10.70 -28.11
C LYS A 245 -7.09 11.60 -26.97
N LYS A 246 -7.16 12.91 -27.24
CA LYS A 246 -7.57 13.90 -26.23
C LYS A 246 -8.74 14.74 -26.73
N VAL A 247 -9.66 15.05 -25.83
CA VAL A 247 -10.78 15.95 -26.06
C VAL A 247 -11.06 16.77 -24.82
N ASP A 248 -11.34 18.07 -24.99
CA ASP A 248 -11.78 18.94 -23.92
C ASP A 248 -13.30 18.95 -23.86
N VAL A 249 -13.84 18.73 -22.67
CA VAL A 249 -15.28 18.65 -22.41
C VAL A 249 -15.69 19.71 -21.41
N ASP A 250 -16.71 20.47 -21.77
CA ASP A 250 -17.29 21.49 -20.89
C ASP A 250 -18.13 20.84 -19.78
N MET A 251 -17.86 21.15 -18.54
CA MET A 251 -18.51 20.58 -17.36
C MET A 251 -20.01 20.89 -17.29
N THR A 252 -20.42 22.07 -17.75
CA THR A 252 -21.82 22.53 -17.67
C THR A 252 -22.68 21.84 -18.71
N THR A 253 -22.21 21.80 -19.96
CA THR A 253 -22.98 21.28 -21.10
C THR A 253 -22.74 19.79 -21.36
N GLY A 254 -21.58 19.24 -20.95
CA GLY A 254 -21.13 17.90 -21.31
C GLY A 254 -20.71 17.77 -22.78
N LEU A 255 -20.63 18.87 -23.50
CA LEU A 255 -20.23 18.88 -24.92
C LEU A 255 -18.72 19.06 -25.06
N ALA A 256 -18.19 18.50 -26.15
CA ALA A 256 -16.80 18.74 -26.52
C ALA A 256 -16.59 20.21 -26.92
N VAL A 257 -15.54 20.82 -26.38
CA VAL A 257 -15.07 22.14 -26.81
C VAL A 257 -14.35 22.04 -28.16
N ASN A 258 -13.66 20.92 -28.37
CA ASN A 258 -12.94 20.61 -29.59
C ASN A 258 -13.19 19.14 -29.97
N GLY A 259 -13.72 18.90 -31.17
CA GLY A 259 -13.99 17.55 -31.69
C GLY A 259 -15.33 16.96 -31.19
N VAL A 260 -15.35 15.66 -30.92
CA VAL A 260 -16.53 14.90 -30.47
C VAL A 260 -16.20 14.22 -29.18
N ALA A 261 -17.00 14.43 -28.15
CA ALA A 261 -16.84 13.76 -26.87
C ALA A 261 -17.15 12.26 -27.01
N PRO A 262 -16.26 11.35 -26.54
CA PRO A 262 -16.57 9.94 -26.48
C PRO A 262 -17.68 9.68 -25.46
N LYS A 263 -18.35 8.55 -25.60
CA LYS A 263 -19.49 8.16 -24.72
C LYS A 263 -19.12 8.12 -23.24
N CYS A 264 -17.90 7.67 -22.90
CA CYS A 264 -17.42 7.63 -21.52
C CYS A 264 -17.24 9.01 -20.84
N ALA A 265 -17.25 10.12 -21.61
CA ALA A 265 -17.18 11.46 -21.06
C ALA A 265 -18.30 11.76 -20.05
N LYS A 266 -19.48 11.15 -20.18
CA LYS A 266 -20.59 11.27 -19.24
C LYS A 266 -20.23 10.72 -17.85
N ILE A 267 -19.50 9.60 -17.80
CA ILE A 267 -19.04 8.98 -16.56
C ILE A 267 -18.07 9.92 -15.84
N HIS A 268 -17.05 10.43 -16.55
CA HIS A 268 -16.11 11.38 -15.97
C HIS A 268 -16.79 12.64 -15.46
N ARG A 269 -17.75 13.18 -16.20
CA ARG A 269 -18.53 14.32 -15.76
C ARG A 269 -19.32 14.04 -14.50
N ALA A 270 -20.05 12.91 -14.43
CA ALA A 270 -20.82 12.52 -13.26
C ALA A 270 -19.96 12.37 -12.00
N ILE A 271 -18.74 11.85 -12.16
CA ILE A 271 -17.78 11.74 -11.05
C ILE A 271 -17.31 13.12 -10.58
N TYR A 272 -16.95 14.03 -11.50
CA TYR A 272 -16.58 15.41 -11.14
C TYR A 272 -17.71 16.22 -10.52
N GLU A 273 -18.97 15.86 -10.80
CA GLU A 273 -20.15 16.44 -10.15
C GLU A 273 -20.38 15.86 -8.75
N ALA A 274 -20.03 14.60 -8.54
CA ALA A 274 -20.19 13.90 -7.27
C ALA A 274 -19.03 14.15 -6.28
N GLU A 275 -17.80 14.37 -6.80
CA GLU A 275 -16.58 14.44 -6.00
C GLU A 275 -15.73 15.65 -6.37
N ASN A 276 -15.12 16.26 -5.33
CA ASN A 276 -14.19 17.37 -5.51
C ASN A 276 -12.79 16.83 -5.85
N CYS A 277 -12.65 16.22 -7.01
CA CYS A 277 -11.38 15.71 -7.51
C CYS A 277 -10.92 16.48 -8.75
N THR A 278 -9.62 16.42 -9.06
CA THR A 278 -9.05 17.04 -10.26
C THR A 278 -8.63 16.01 -11.28
N MET A 279 -8.57 14.73 -10.91
CA MET A 279 -8.14 13.66 -11.77
C MET A 279 -9.01 12.42 -11.61
N ILE A 280 -9.30 11.78 -12.72
CA ILE A 280 -9.99 10.49 -12.79
C ILE A 280 -9.16 9.55 -13.67
N LYS A 281 -9.01 8.29 -13.25
CA LYS A 281 -8.35 7.26 -14.04
C LYS A 281 -9.13 5.96 -13.96
N HIS A 282 -9.38 5.36 -15.11
CA HIS A 282 -9.83 3.97 -15.23
C HIS A 282 -8.63 3.02 -15.12
N VAL A 283 -8.69 2.07 -14.22
CA VAL A 283 -7.65 1.07 -13.96
C VAL A 283 -8.17 -0.28 -14.41
N VAL A 284 -7.50 -0.85 -15.40
CA VAL A 284 -7.91 -2.07 -16.11
C VAL A 284 -6.85 -3.18 -16.02
N ASN A 285 -5.97 -3.14 -15.00
CA ASN A 285 -5.05 -4.25 -14.84
C ASN A 285 -5.81 -5.53 -14.43
N PRO A 286 -5.23 -6.71 -14.70
CA PRO A 286 -5.92 -7.98 -14.52
C PRO A 286 -6.50 -8.21 -13.11
N TYR A 287 -5.85 -7.69 -12.06
CA TYR A 287 -6.29 -7.91 -10.68
C TYR A 287 -7.52 -7.09 -10.33
N GLU A 288 -7.59 -5.81 -10.72
CA GLU A 288 -8.77 -4.97 -10.51
C GLU A 288 -9.95 -5.49 -11.32
N VAL A 289 -9.71 -5.98 -12.55
CA VAL A 289 -10.77 -6.62 -13.34
C VAL A 289 -11.25 -7.89 -12.66
N ALA A 290 -10.35 -8.76 -12.17
CA ALA A 290 -10.71 -9.98 -11.45
C ALA A 290 -11.56 -9.69 -10.22
N VAL A 291 -11.14 -8.72 -9.39
CA VAL A 291 -11.88 -8.32 -8.19
C VAL A 291 -13.25 -7.75 -8.55
N SER A 292 -13.35 -6.94 -9.60
CA SER A 292 -14.63 -6.37 -10.05
C SER A 292 -15.63 -7.43 -10.53
N CYS A 293 -15.16 -8.61 -10.97
CA CYS A 293 -16.04 -9.74 -11.33
C CYS A 293 -16.69 -10.44 -10.12
N LEU A 294 -16.21 -10.19 -8.90
CA LEU A 294 -16.82 -10.75 -7.69
C LEU A 294 -18.20 -10.15 -7.40
N ASP A 295 -18.48 -8.97 -7.93
CA ASP A 295 -19.74 -8.23 -7.74
C ASP A 295 -20.04 -7.96 -6.26
N GLU A 296 -18.99 -7.63 -5.50
CA GLU A 296 -19.07 -7.38 -4.07
C GLU A 296 -18.46 -6.04 -3.69
N THR A 297 -18.98 -5.41 -2.64
CA THR A 297 -18.36 -4.25 -2.02
C THR A 297 -17.07 -4.70 -1.33
N MET A 298 -15.95 -4.07 -1.67
CA MET A 298 -14.68 -4.32 -1.02
C MET A 298 -14.52 -3.40 0.20
N TYR A 299 -14.16 -3.99 1.34
CA TYR A 299 -13.84 -3.26 2.56
C TYR A 299 -12.33 -3.22 2.78
N PRO A 300 -11.77 -2.06 3.11
CA PRO A 300 -10.34 -1.97 3.42
C PRO A 300 -9.97 -2.85 4.61
N MET A 301 -8.94 -3.67 4.43
CA MET A 301 -8.43 -4.58 5.45
C MET A 301 -7.09 -4.12 6.03
N ILE A 302 -6.54 -3.02 5.51
CA ILE A 302 -5.30 -2.39 5.97
C ILE A 302 -5.47 -0.87 6.02
N ASP A 303 -4.76 -0.23 6.95
CA ASP A 303 -4.87 1.22 7.20
C ASP A 303 -4.56 2.04 5.93
N ASP A 304 -3.52 1.69 5.19
CA ASP A 304 -3.13 2.41 3.97
C ASP A 304 -4.21 2.39 2.90
N PHE A 305 -4.85 1.23 2.73
CA PHE A 305 -5.93 1.09 1.76
C PHE A 305 -7.13 1.94 2.17
N ALA A 306 -7.49 1.92 3.47
CA ALA A 306 -8.56 2.75 4.01
C ALA A 306 -8.30 4.25 3.82
N GLN A 307 -7.05 4.70 4.03
CA GLN A 307 -6.66 6.11 3.82
C GLN A 307 -6.80 6.55 2.36
N ILE A 308 -6.57 5.64 1.41
CA ILE A 308 -6.61 5.95 -0.02
C ILE A 308 -8.03 5.91 -0.57
N VAL A 309 -8.77 4.83 -0.29
CA VAL A 309 -10.06 4.58 -0.97
C VAL A 309 -11.27 5.00 -0.14
N GLY A 310 -11.11 5.25 1.15
CA GLY A 310 -12.19 5.54 2.08
C GLY A 310 -12.72 4.31 2.80
N VAL A 311 -13.97 4.33 3.23
CA VAL A 311 -14.58 3.30 4.09
C VAL A 311 -14.93 1.99 3.37
N ASP A 312 -15.16 2.07 2.08
CA ASP A 312 -15.43 0.93 1.20
C ASP A 312 -15.18 1.29 -0.27
N VAL A 313 -15.05 0.28 -1.13
CA VAL A 313 -15.07 0.42 -2.59
C VAL A 313 -16.29 -0.37 -3.09
N LYS A 314 -17.29 0.36 -3.55
CA LYS A 314 -18.52 -0.25 -4.07
C LYS A 314 -18.27 -0.87 -5.44
N CYS A 315 -18.91 -1.99 -5.72
CA CYS A 315 -19.00 -2.57 -7.05
C CYS A 315 -20.36 -2.20 -7.65
N VAL A 316 -20.34 -1.57 -8.83
CA VAL A 316 -21.56 -1.28 -9.59
C VAL A 316 -21.69 -2.25 -10.74
N PRO A 317 -22.92 -2.69 -11.09
CA PRO A 317 -23.13 -3.56 -12.23
C PRO A 317 -22.66 -2.89 -13.52
N TRP A 318 -22.16 -3.69 -14.47
CA TRP A 318 -21.89 -3.17 -15.81
C TRP A 318 -23.22 -2.80 -16.48
N ILE A 319 -23.37 -1.55 -16.77
CA ILE A 319 -24.43 -0.99 -17.63
C ILE A 319 -23.71 -0.41 -18.84
N ASP A 320 -24.26 -0.49 -20.03
CA ASP A 320 -23.62 0.07 -21.25
C ASP A 320 -23.09 1.48 -20.94
N GLY A 321 -21.77 1.65 -21.06
CA GLY A 321 -21.02 2.81 -20.57
C GLY A 321 -21.30 4.13 -21.28
N ASP A 322 -22.27 4.11 -22.23
CA ASP A 322 -22.73 5.30 -22.96
C ASP A 322 -24.09 5.84 -22.48
N THR A 323 -24.67 5.23 -21.45
CA THR A 323 -25.98 5.65 -20.90
C THR A 323 -25.82 6.64 -19.77
N ASP A 324 -26.82 7.51 -19.61
CA ASP A 324 -26.90 8.42 -18.47
C ASP A 324 -27.12 7.64 -17.14
N GLU A 325 -27.74 6.47 -17.22
CA GLU A 325 -27.96 5.57 -16.10
C GLU A 325 -26.64 5.04 -15.56
N CYS A 326 -25.72 4.54 -16.42
CA CYS A 326 -24.39 4.10 -16.03
C CYS A 326 -23.61 5.24 -15.34
N ALA A 327 -23.60 6.42 -15.94
CA ALA A 327 -22.92 7.59 -15.37
C ALA A 327 -23.47 7.98 -13.99
N ALA A 328 -24.80 7.95 -13.82
CA ALA A 328 -25.45 8.28 -12.56
C ALA A 328 -25.14 7.25 -11.45
N GLU A 329 -25.16 5.94 -11.76
CA GLU A 329 -24.85 4.88 -10.80
C GLU A 329 -23.37 4.96 -10.35
N ILE A 330 -22.42 5.17 -11.27
CA ILE A 330 -21.02 5.34 -10.94
C ILE A 330 -20.79 6.59 -10.08
N GLY A 331 -21.38 7.74 -10.48
CA GLY A 331 -21.29 8.97 -9.71
C GLY A 331 -21.85 8.85 -8.30
N LYS A 332 -22.97 8.15 -8.13
CA LYS A 332 -23.55 7.86 -6.81
C LYS A 332 -22.67 6.93 -5.97
N ALA A 333 -22.11 5.89 -6.59
CA ALA A 333 -21.30 4.89 -5.89
C ALA A 333 -19.96 5.45 -5.41
N ILE A 334 -19.34 6.37 -6.16
CA ILE A 334 -18.05 6.98 -5.81
C ILE A 334 -18.19 8.11 -4.78
N SER A 335 -19.39 8.64 -4.57
CA SER A 335 -19.59 9.77 -3.66
C SER A 335 -19.09 9.49 -2.24
N GLY A 336 -18.19 10.36 -1.73
CA GLY A 336 -17.47 10.21 -0.46
C GLY A 336 -16.37 9.13 -0.50
N ARG A 337 -15.90 8.75 -1.69
CA ARG A 337 -14.88 7.70 -1.91
C ARG A 337 -13.92 8.12 -3.02
N ASN A 338 -12.73 7.50 -3.00
CA ASN A 338 -11.73 7.72 -4.04
C ASN A 338 -11.67 6.58 -5.07
N ALA A 339 -12.53 5.56 -4.94
CA ALA A 339 -12.57 4.44 -5.87
C ALA A 339 -13.97 3.81 -5.97
N VAL A 340 -14.27 3.25 -7.15
CA VAL A 340 -15.44 2.40 -7.41
C VAL A 340 -15.03 1.28 -8.37
N LEU A 341 -15.49 0.05 -8.09
CA LEU A 341 -15.36 -1.09 -9.00
C LEU A 341 -16.53 -1.09 -9.99
N ILE A 342 -16.27 -1.45 -11.23
CA ILE A 342 -17.28 -1.68 -12.28
C ILE A 342 -17.23 -3.16 -12.66
N GLN A 343 -18.33 -3.87 -12.48
CA GLN A 343 -18.41 -5.31 -12.69
C GLN A 343 -17.84 -5.75 -14.04
N GLY A 344 -16.79 -6.59 -14.00
CA GLY A 344 -16.09 -7.08 -15.19
C GLY A 344 -15.27 -6.02 -15.94
N ASN A 345 -15.12 -4.80 -15.39
CA ASN A 345 -14.43 -3.71 -16.09
C ASN A 345 -13.38 -2.97 -15.23
N GLY A 346 -12.94 -3.57 -14.12
CA GLY A 346 -11.89 -2.99 -13.29
C GLY A 346 -12.40 -1.89 -12.34
N ALA A 347 -11.60 -0.83 -12.15
CA ALA A 347 -11.86 0.22 -11.18
C ALA A 347 -11.72 1.62 -11.78
N ILE A 348 -12.54 2.54 -11.31
CA ILE A 348 -12.28 3.98 -11.47
C ILE A 348 -11.72 4.51 -10.16
N VAL A 349 -10.65 5.30 -10.25
CA VAL A 349 -10.03 5.97 -9.12
C VAL A 349 -9.96 7.47 -9.34
N THR A 350 -10.07 8.23 -8.25
CA THR A 350 -10.02 9.70 -8.25
C THR A 350 -8.86 10.22 -7.41
N GLY A 351 -8.40 11.44 -7.70
CA GLY A 351 -7.34 12.10 -6.94
C GLY A 351 -7.27 13.60 -7.22
N CYS A 352 -6.59 14.34 -6.34
CA CYS A 352 -6.37 15.79 -6.51
C CYS A 352 -5.12 16.10 -7.35
N LEU A 353 -4.11 15.23 -7.35
CA LEU A 353 -2.88 15.35 -8.16
C LEU A 353 -2.39 13.93 -8.53
N LEU A 354 -1.54 13.84 -9.55
CA LEU A 354 -0.88 12.57 -9.93
C LEU A 354 -0.04 11.97 -8.78
N TYR A 355 0.29 12.76 -7.77
CA TYR A 355 1.15 12.49 -6.64
C TYR A 355 0.48 12.70 -5.27
N THR A 356 -0.83 12.68 -5.15
CA THR A 356 -1.48 12.72 -3.83
C THR A 356 -1.26 11.46 -3.00
N SER A 357 -0.13 10.80 -3.22
CA SER A 357 0.33 9.71 -2.38
C SER A 357 1.11 10.18 -1.14
N ASP A 358 1.43 11.46 -1.02
CA ASP A 358 2.11 12.02 0.14
C ASP A 358 1.16 12.50 1.24
N ALA A 359 -0.13 12.25 1.08
CA ALA A 359 -1.17 12.72 2.00
C ALA A 359 -1.23 11.97 3.36
N ALA A 360 -0.20 11.21 3.73
CA ALA A 360 -0.12 10.71 5.09
C ALA A 360 0.23 11.80 6.12
N ASP A 361 0.75 12.94 5.68
CA ASP A 361 1.13 14.06 6.55
C ASP A 361 0.42 15.41 6.25
N ASP A 362 -0.29 15.50 5.13
CA ASP A 362 -1.08 16.69 4.84
C ASP A 362 -2.58 16.40 5.05
N THR A 363 -3.21 17.29 5.82
CA THR A 363 -4.66 17.34 6.04
C THR A 363 -5.46 16.95 4.80
N PRO A 364 -6.54 16.17 4.96
CA PRO A 364 -7.40 15.83 3.83
C PRO A 364 -7.78 17.10 3.09
N CYS A 365 -7.80 17.03 1.75
CA CYS A 365 -8.40 18.08 0.93
C CYS A 365 -9.88 18.22 1.37
N VAL A 366 -10.13 19.15 2.28
CA VAL A 366 -11.47 19.60 2.64
C VAL A 366 -11.91 20.65 1.64
#